data_f525b3d452a4e585f663dc90b2dc8283
#
_entry.id   f525b3d452a4e585f663dc90b2dc8283
#
_cell.length_a   1.000
_cell.length_b   1.000
_cell.length_c   1.000
_cell.angle_alpha   90.00
_cell.angle_beta   90.00
_cell.angle_gamma   90.00
#
_symmetry.space_group_name_H-M   'P 1'
#
loop_
_entity.id
_entity.type
_entity.pdbx_description
1 polymer ?
#
loop_
_entity_poly.entity_id
_entity_poly.type
_entity_poly.pdbx_seq_one_letter_code
_entity_poly.pdbx_strand_id
1 'polypeptide(L)'
;MKRFCAVGLALAVLLAAPLLAEDAKAPDPKTEAVHVVKAGETLGGIAARAEVPRVLIIEANGLKEPYTLRAGQKLVIPRRRSHTVKEGETGFSIALDYGVPWSTIAAANGLKVGDPVKAGQKLAIPTVSSKAVTAAAPTPSPAPSASPAALADTPAPKFAWPLTGKVRRTFASAEAKGGPHEGIDLLSAEGTAVRASAAGKVIFAGQGPEEYGLTVIVFHGGRWTTTYSFLAKVTVKEGDAVKAGERVGLVGETGMATEPQLHFEVRKNRVALDPVKFLPKVKAK
;
A
#
# COMPACT_ATOMS: atom_id res chain seq x y z
N MET A 1 79.43 17.45 48.11
CA MET A 1 78.00 17.74 48.44
C MET A 1 77.21 17.86 47.13
N LYS A 2 76.55 16.83 46.66
CA LYS A 2 75.68 16.88 45.48
C LYS A 2 74.40 16.13 45.83
N ARG A 3 73.31 16.89 45.90
CA ARG A 3 71.97 16.35 46.17
C ARG A 3 71.35 15.90 44.85
N PHE A 4 71.03 14.64 44.75
CA PHE A 4 70.25 14.11 43.65
C PHE A 4 68.77 14.24 43.99
N CYS A 5 67.96 14.99 43.20
CA CYS A 5 66.56 14.99 43.21
C CYS A 5 66.05 13.84 42.34
N ALA A 6 65.31 12.90 42.91
CA ALA A 6 64.58 11.86 42.20
C ALA A 6 63.20 12.43 41.77
N VAL A 7 63.00 12.46 40.46
CA VAL A 7 61.68 12.79 39.88
C VAL A 7 60.91 11.48 39.75
N GLY A 8 59.88 11.36 40.55
CA GLY A 8 58.91 10.23 40.46
C GLY A 8 57.95 10.45 39.29
N LEU A 9 57.95 9.54 38.31
CA LEU A 9 57.05 9.49 37.20
C LEU A 9 55.78 8.72 37.67
N ALA A 10 54.69 9.44 37.91
CA ALA A 10 53.40 8.86 38.22
C ALA A 10 52.72 8.41 36.92
N LEU A 11 52.63 7.07 36.73
CA LEU A 11 51.94 6.46 35.63
C LEU A 11 50.41 6.46 35.93
N ALA A 12 49.68 7.37 35.35
CA ALA A 12 48.20 7.40 35.42
C ALA A 12 47.65 6.30 34.54
N VAL A 13 47.18 5.20 35.13
CA VAL A 13 46.40 4.15 34.47
C VAL A 13 44.99 4.69 34.28
N LEU A 14 44.65 5.09 33.04
CA LEU A 14 43.26 5.35 32.64
C LEU A 14 42.53 4.00 32.56
N LEU A 15 41.72 3.70 33.59
CA LEU A 15 40.71 2.64 33.47
C LEU A 15 39.63 3.14 32.54
N ALA A 16 39.65 2.62 31.29
CA ALA A 16 38.50 2.73 30.41
C ALA A 16 37.38 1.87 30.99
N ALA A 17 36.33 2.51 31.53
CA ALA A 17 35.10 1.85 31.90
C ALA A 17 34.46 1.27 30.63
N PRO A 18 33.99 0.01 30.63
CA PRO A 18 33.22 -0.48 29.50
C PRO A 18 31.92 0.35 29.41
N LEU A 19 31.67 0.96 28.25
CA LEU A 19 30.39 1.54 27.88
C LEU A 19 29.38 0.38 28.00
N LEU A 20 28.51 0.46 29.01
CA LEU A 20 27.37 -0.43 29.11
C LEU A 20 26.50 -0.16 27.87
N ALA A 21 26.56 -1.07 26.91
CA ALA A 21 25.59 -1.13 25.85
C ALA A 21 24.23 -1.28 26.53
N GLU A 22 23.43 -0.23 26.44
CA GLU A 22 22.04 -0.23 26.87
C GLU A 22 21.37 -1.41 26.17
N ASP A 23 20.93 -2.40 26.93
CA ASP A 23 20.18 -3.57 26.44
C ASP A 23 18.92 -3.07 25.74
N ALA A 24 19.03 -2.79 24.46
CA ALA A 24 17.87 -2.56 23.61
C ALA A 24 17.03 -3.85 23.71
N LYS A 25 15.94 -3.79 24.49
CA LYS A 25 14.98 -4.87 24.65
C LYS A 25 14.70 -5.48 23.29
N ALA A 26 15.03 -6.77 23.13
CA ALA A 26 14.79 -7.48 21.87
C ALA A 26 13.33 -7.26 21.43
N PRO A 27 13.09 -6.97 20.14
CA PRO A 27 11.73 -6.74 19.66
C PRO A 27 10.86 -7.92 19.99
N ASP A 28 9.62 -7.64 20.43
CA ASP A 28 8.65 -8.68 20.77
C ASP A 28 8.33 -9.49 19.51
N PRO A 29 8.57 -10.82 19.51
CA PRO A 29 8.31 -11.68 18.35
C PRO A 29 6.88 -11.58 17.80
N LYS A 30 5.93 -11.16 18.66
CA LYS A 30 4.52 -10.99 18.27
C LYS A 30 4.22 -9.68 17.57
N THR A 31 5.12 -8.71 17.60
CA THR A 31 4.91 -7.38 17.02
C THR A 31 5.94 -7.01 15.96
N GLU A 32 7.08 -7.70 15.90
CA GLU A 32 8.12 -7.43 14.90
C GLU A 32 7.60 -7.68 13.47
N ALA A 33 7.84 -6.74 12.56
CA ALA A 33 7.50 -6.86 11.15
C ALA A 33 8.63 -7.50 10.30
N VAL A 34 9.85 -7.47 10.82
CA VAL A 34 11.05 -8.07 10.19
C VAL A 34 11.84 -8.78 11.29
N HIS A 35 12.02 -10.09 11.10
CA HIS A 35 12.82 -10.92 11.99
C HIS A 35 14.22 -11.15 11.41
N VAL A 36 15.26 -10.99 12.22
CA VAL A 36 16.63 -11.38 11.85
C VAL A 36 16.88 -12.78 12.38
N VAL A 37 17.04 -13.74 11.48
CA VAL A 37 17.24 -15.16 11.82
C VAL A 37 18.49 -15.32 12.66
N LYS A 38 18.36 -15.95 13.82
CA LYS A 38 19.49 -16.30 14.70
C LYS A 38 20.00 -17.70 14.38
N ALA A 39 21.23 -18.00 14.78
CA ALA A 39 21.79 -19.34 14.62
C ALA A 39 20.91 -20.40 15.28
N GLY A 40 20.59 -21.47 14.55
CA GLY A 40 19.76 -22.57 15.03
C GLY A 40 18.25 -22.34 14.97
N GLU A 41 17.78 -21.16 14.53
CA GLU A 41 16.35 -20.94 14.33
C GLU A 41 15.83 -21.64 13.10
N THR A 42 14.62 -22.15 13.19
CA THR A 42 13.89 -22.76 12.08
C THR A 42 12.70 -21.91 11.68
N LEU A 43 12.29 -22.03 10.43
CA LEU A 43 11.10 -21.31 9.94
C LEU A 43 9.85 -21.66 10.74
N GLY A 44 9.71 -22.93 11.17
CA GLY A 44 8.60 -23.35 12.04
C GLY A 44 8.64 -22.70 13.42
N GLY A 45 9.82 -22.61 14.03
CA GLY A 45 10.00 -21.94 15.33
C GLY A 45 9.71 -20.43 15.28
N ILE A 46 10.16 -19.77 14.20
CA ILE A 46 9.88 -18.34 13.94
C ILE A 46 8.37 -18.13 13.75
N ALA A 47 7.72 -18.95 12.92
CA ALA A 47 6.30 -18.89 12.64
C ALA A 47 5.46 -19.05 13.92
N ALA A 48 5.81 -20.03 14.77
CA ALA A 48 5.11 -20.28 16.03
C ALA A 48 5.25 -19.12 17.02
N ARG A 49 6.46 -18.59 17.22
CA ARG A 49 6.68 -17.43 18.10
C ARG A 49 6.00 -16.16 17.58
N ALA A 50 6.00 -16.00 16.28
CA ALA A 50 5.37 -14.86 15.64
C ALA A 50 3.85 -14.97 15.57
N GLU A 51 3.27 -16.13 15.85
CA GLU A 51 1.84 -16.43 15.66
C GLU A 51 1.37 -16.18 14.22
N VAL A 52 2.25 -16.45 13.23
CA VAL A 52 1.99 -16.28 11.80
C VAL A 52 2.11 -17.64 11.11
N PRO A 53 1.13 -18.05 10.29
CA PRO A 53 1.24 -19.28 9.54
C PRO A 53 2.52 -19.34 8.70
N ARG A 54 3.25 -20.47 8.79
CA ARG A 54 4.53 -20.67 8.08
C ARG A 54 4.43 -20.37 6.59
N VAL A 55 3.32 -20.75 5.94
CA VAL A 55 3.07 -20.50 4.52
C VAL A 55 3.13 -19.03 4.17
N LEU A 56 2.59 -18.15 5.01
CA LEU A 56 2.62 -16.71 4.77
C LEU A 56 4.04 -16.13 4.86
N ILE A 57 4.88 -16.66 5.75
CA ILE A 57 6.30 -16.27 5.83
C ILE A 57 7.05 -16.75 4.58
N ILE A 58 6.79 -17.97 4.12
CA ILE A 58 7.35 -18.51 2.87
C ILE A 58 7.02 -17.59 1.69
N GLU A 59 5.74 -17.27 1.51
CA GLU A 59 5.25 -16.43 0.42
C GLU A 59 5.80 -15.00 0.49
N ALA A 60 5.75 -14.38 1.67
CA ALA A 60 6.22 -13.00 1.87
C ALA A 60 7.72 -12.82 1.56
N ASN A 61 8.51 -13.90 1.71
CA ASN A 61 9.96 -13.89 1.50
C ASN A 61 10.40 -14.64 0.24
N GLY A 62 9.49 -15.23 -0.52
CA GLY A 62 9.82 -16.02 -1.71
C GLY A 62 10.73 -17.21 -1.42
N LEU A 63 10.57 -17.84 -0.24
CA LEU A 63 11.39 -18.98 0.15
C LEU A 63 11.07 -20.20 -0.72
N LYS A 64 12.12 -20.94 -1.11
CA LYS A 64 11.99 -22.19 -1.90
C LYS A 64 12.34 -23.38 -1.03
N GLU A 65 11.74 -24.52 -1.32
CA GLU A 65 12.14 -25.78 -0.66
C GLU A 65 13.64 -26.05 -0.85
N PRO A 66 14.30 -26.55 0.20
CA PRO A 66 13.79 -27.02 1.50
C PRO A 66 13.60 -25.96 2.59
N TYR A 67 13.40 -24.69 2.26
CA TYR A 67 13.15 -23.55 3.18
C TYR A 67 14.28 -23.32 4.22
N THR A 68 15.52 -23.57 3.80
CA THR A 68 16.69 -23.38 4.66
C THR A 68 16.92 -21.91 4.95
N LEU A 69 17.06 -21.57 6.24
CA LEU A 69 17.35 -20.23 6.70
C LEU A 69 18.84 -20.08 7.03
N ARG A 70 19.36 -18.86 6.89
CA ARG A 70 20.73 -18.51 7.25
C ARG A 70 20.71 -17.53 8.41
N ALA A 71 21.63 -17.71 9.37
CA ALA A 71 21.82 -16.73 10.44
C ALA A 71 22.13 -15.35 9.83
N GLY A 72 21.50 -14.30 10.35
CA GLY A 72 21.56 -12.94 9.81
C GLY A 72 20.58 -12.65 8.66
N GLN A 73 19.89 -13.66 8.12
CA GLN A 73 18.86 -13.45 7.11
C GLN A 73 17.70 -12.66 7.68
N LYS A 74 17.25 -11.63 6.97
CA LYS A 74 16.05 -10.86 7.33
C LYS A 74 14.83 -11.51 6.71
N LEU A 75 13.84 -11.85 7.55
CA LEU A 75 12.54 -12.38 7.12
C LEU A 75 11.45 -11.32 7.38
N VAL A 76 10.68 -11.02 6.37
CA VAL A 76 9.43 -10.29 6.54
C VAL A 76 8.44 -11.20 7.24
N ILE A 77 7.92 -10.75 8.38
CA ILE A 77 6.88 -11.45 9.13
C ILE A 77 5.54 -10.77 8.78
N PRO A 78 4.72 -11.36 7.92
CA PRO A 78 3.47 -10.75 7.49
C PRO A 78 2.49 -10.70 8.66
N ARG A 79 2.34 -9.53 9.26
CA ARG A 79 1.40 -9.32 10.36
C ARG A 79 0.01 -9.10 9.83
N ARG A 80 -0.97 -9.76 10.41
CA ARG A 80 -2.36 -9.37 10.23
C ARG A 80 -2.52 -7.98 10.83
N ARG A 81 -2.68 -6.98 9.99
CA ARG A 81 -3.11 -5.67 10.48
C ARG A 81 -4.55 -5.81 10.94
N SER A 82 -4.88 -5.33 12.12
CA SER A 82 -6.27 -5.20 12.54
C SER A 82 -6.71 -3.75 12.33
N HIS A 83 -7.92 -3.60 11.83
CA HIS A 83 -8.59 -2.30 11.70
C HIS A 83 -9.85 -2.34 12.58
N THR A 84 -10.05 -1.32 13.40
CA THR A 84 -11.31 -1.13 14.09
C THR A 84 -12.12 -0.13 13.27
N VAL A 85 -13.25 -0.59 12.73
CA VAL A 85 -14.13 0.21 11.89
C VAL A 85 -14.62 1.42 12.69
N LYS A 86 -14.45 2.61 12.12
CA LYS A 86 -14.94 3.86 12.69
C LYS A 86 -16.37 4.13 12.19
N GLU A 87 -17.04 5.07 12.82
CA GLU A 87 -18.33 5.55 12.36
C GLU A 87 -18.22 6.15 10.95
N GLY A 88 -19.11 5.76 10.04
CA GLY A 88 -19.12 6.20 8.64
C GLY A 88 -18.13 5.46 7.71
N GLU A 89 -17.26 4.59 8.23
CA GLU A 89 -16.40 3.78 7.35
C GLU A 89 -17.19 2.68 6.64
N THR A 90 -16.80 2.41 5.41
CA THR A 90 -17.36 1.38 4.55
C THR A 90 -16.29 0.40 4.10
N GLY A 91 -16.67 -0.77 3.60
CA GLY A 91 -15.72 -1.70 2.97
C GLY A 91 -14.90 -1.04 1.86
N PHE A 92 -15.52 -0.11 1.12
CA PHE A 92 -14.86 0.70 0.10
C PHE A 92 -13.72 1.56 0.69
N SER A 93 -14.01 2.36 1.72
CA SER A 93 -13.01 3.24 2.32
C SER A 93 -11.87 2.44 2.96
N ILE A 94 -12.18 1.30 3.59
CA ILE A 94 -11.17 0.40 4.18
C ILE A 94 -10.30 -0.24 3.09
N ALA A 95 -10.88 -0.70 1.98
CA ALA A 95 -10.12 -1.24 0.84
C ALA A 95 -9.16 -0.19 0.26
N LEU A 96 -9.64 1.05 0.07
CA LEU A 96 -8.86 2.19 -0.39
C LEU A 96 -7.70 2.50 0.58
N ASP A 97 -7.99 2.50 1.87
CA ASP A 97 -7.04 2.80 2.93
C ASP A 97 -5.87 1.82 3.00
N TYR A 98 -6.16 0.55 2.82
CA TYR A 98 -5.14 -0.51 2.96
C TYR A 98 -4.54 -0.97 1.64
N GLY A 99 -5.11 -0.56 0.50
CA GLY A 99 -4.71 -1.04 -0.83
C GLY A 99 -4.94 -2.56 -0.99
N VAL A 100 -5.95 -3.09 -0.30
CA VAL A 100 -6.32 -4.51 -0.29
C VAL A 100 -7.73 -4.65 -0.84
N PRO A 101 -7.99 -5.57 -1.78
CA PRO A 101 -9.32 -5.81 -2.30
C PRO A 101 -10.33 -6.03 -1.17
N TRP A 102 -11.52 -5.39 -1.26
CA TRP A 102 -12.55 -5.57 -0.24
C TRP A 102 -12.99 -7.03 -0.12
N SER A 103 -13.11 -7.73 -1.25
CA SER A 103 -13.42 -9.17 -1.24
C SER A 103 -12.42 -9.98 -0.41
N THR A 104 -11.13 -9.62 -0.49
CA THR A 104 -10.08 -10.28 0.29
C THR A 104 -10.21 -9.97 1.78
N ILE A 105 -10.51 -8.71 2.13
CA ILE A 105 -10.76 -8.31 3.53
C ILE A 105 -12.02 -9.00 4.05
N ALA A 106 -13.12 -8.97 3.31
CA ALA A 106 -14.38 -9.58 3.67
C ALA A 106 -14.23 -11.09 3.91
N ALA A 107 -13.60 -11.81 2.98
CA ALA A 107 -13.34 -13.24 3.10
C ALA A 107 -12.48 -13.58 4.33
N ALA A 108 -11.45 -12.78 4.64
CA ALA A 108 -10.61 -12.97 5.81
C ALA A 108 -11.34 -12.78 7.14
N ASN A 109 -12.51 -12.14 7.11
CA ASN A 109 -13.34 -11.85 8.27
C ASN A 109 -14.69 -12.61 8.27
N GLY A 110 -14.89 -13.53 7.33
CA GLY A 110 -16.13 -14.28 7.20
C GLY A 110 -17.34 -13.45 6.76
N LEU A 111 -17.09 -12.30 6.12
CA LEU A 111 -18.11 -11.40 5.57
C LEU A 111 -18.36 -11.70 4.08
N LYS A 112 -19.55 -11.43 3.59
CA LYS A 112 -19.85 -11.34 2.16
C LYS A 112 -19.46 -9.95 1.63
N VAL A 113 -19.15 -9.84 0.34
CA VAL A 113 -18.72 -8.56 -0.27
C VAL A 113 -19.76 -7.44 -0.12
N GLY A 114 -21.06 -7.80 -0.05
CA GLY A 114 -22.16 -6.85 0.12
C GLY A 114 -22.56 -6.57 1.58
N ASP A 115 -21.93 -7.24 2.55
CA ASP A 115 -22.28 -7.05 3.95
C ASP A 115 -21.80 -5.68 4.45
N PRO A 116 -22.62 -4.91 5.16
CA PRO A 116 -22.22 -3.66 5.77
C PRO A 116 -21.25 -3.94 6.94
N VAL A 117 -20.25 -3.08 7.09
CA VAL A 117 -19.38 -3.06 8.27
C VAL A 117 -20.02 -2.20 9.38
N LYS A 118 -19.74 -2.54 10.64
CA LYS A 118 -20.32 -1.83 11.80
C LYS A 118 -19.21 -1.09 12.55
N ALA A 119 -19.50 0.13 12.99
CA ALA A 119 -18.59 0.87 13.86
C ALA A 119 -18.22 0.03 15.09
N GLY A 120 -16.93 0.03 15.46
CA GLY A 120 -16.36 -0.81 16.52
C GLY A 120 -16.01 -2.24 16.09
N GLN A 121 -16.41 -2.69 14.91
CA GLN A 121 -16.06 -4.01 14.39
C GLN A 121 -14.55 -4.10 14.13
N LYS A 122 -13.91 -5.17 14.61
CA LYS A 122 -12.49 -5.44 14.31
C LYS A 122 -12.37 -6.29 13.06
N LEU A 123 -11.64 -5.80 12.08
CA LEU A 123 -11.37 -6.49 10.82
C LEU A 123 -9.89 -6.88 10.75
N ALA A 124 -9.61 -8.12 10.41
CA ALA A 124 -8.29 -8.57 10.02
C ALA A 124 -8.02 -8.08 8.59
N ILE A 125 -6.96 -7.30 8.40
CA ILE A 125 -6.54 -6.82 7.08
C ILE A 125 -5.41 -7.72 6.58
N PRO A 126 -5.63 -8.55 5.56
CA PRO A 126 -4.59 -9.42 5.00
C PRO A 126 -3.48 -8.60 4.37
N THR A 127 -2.23 -9.00 4.61
CA THR A 127 -1.11 -8.48 3.81
C THR A 127 -1.09 -9.25 2.49
N VAL A 128 -1.57 -8.65 1.42
CA VAL A 128 -1.46 -9.22 0.08
C VAL A 128 -0.02 -9.05 -0.41
N SER A 129 0.75 -10.13 -0.43
CA SER A 129 2.00 -10.16 -1.17
C SER A 129 1.68 -10.09 -2.66
N SER A 130 2.33 -9.19 -3.40
CA SER A 130 2.12 -8.98 -4.85
C SER A 130 2.48 -10.19 -5.72
N LYS A 131 2.75 -11.35 -5.12
CA LYS A 131 3.24 -12.57 -5.81
C LYS A 131 2.23 -13.71 -5.91
N ALA A 132 1.00 -13.54 -5.51
CA ALA A 132 0.00 -14.61 -5.51
C ALA A 132 -1.05 -14.46 -6.62
N VAL A 133 -0.64 -14.14 -7.86
CA VAL A 133 -1.46 -14.41 -9.06
C VAL A 133 -0.52 -14.72 -10.22
N THR A 134 0.03 -15.93 -10.25
CA THR A 134 0.55 -16.50 -11.49
C THR A 134 0.17 -17.97 -11.54
N ALA A 135 -1.05 -18.22 -12.01
CA ALA A 135 -1.36 -19.48 -12.68
C ALA A 135 -1.80 -19.12 -14.09
N ALA A 136 -1.02 -19.56 -15.06
CA ALA A 136 -1.17 -19.68 -16.51
C ALA A 136 -0.52 -18.57 -17.37
N ALA A 137 0.66 -18.97 -17.89
CA ALA A 137 1.32 -18.71 -19.18
C ALA A 137 2.14 -17.41 -19.34
N PRO A 138 3.08 -17.40 -20.32
CA PRO A 138 4.46 -17.87 -20.19
C PRO A 138 5.48 -16.74 -19.97
N THR A 139 6.68 -17.14 -19.49
CA THR A 139 7.89 -16.34 -19.20
C THR A 139 8.18 -15.18 -20.16
N PRO A 140 8.66 -13.99 -19.65
CA PRO A 140 10.10 -13.81 -19.60
C PRO A 140 10.63 -13.03 -18.38
N SER A 141 11.85 -13.37 -18.04
CA SER A 141 12.98 -12.61 -17.48
C SER A 141 12.84 -11.74 -16.21
N PRO A 142 13.83 -11.78 -15.30
CA PRO A 142 13.72 -11.29 -13.94
C PRO A 142 13.97 -9.78 -13.83
N ALA A 143 13.05 -9.08 -13.22
CA ALA A 143 13.24 -7.70 -12.74
C ALA A 143 13.51 -7.70 -11.23
N PRO A 144 14.31 -6.76 -10.70
CA PRO A 144 14.94 -6.85 -9.40
C PRO A 144 13.97 -6.77 -8.23
N SER A 145 14.23 -7.61 -7.24
CA SER A 145 13.51 -7.72 -5.98
C SER A 145 13.68 -6.45 -5.16
N ALA A 146 12.64 -5.65 -5.02
CA ALA A 146 12.65 -4.48 -4.14
C ALA A 146 12.56 -4.91 -2.67
N SER A 147 13.53 -4.48 -1.88
CA SER A 147 13.66 -4.72 -0.44
C SER A 147 12.59 -3.94 0.37
N PRO A 148 12.08 -4.46 1.50
CA PRO A 148 11.00 -3.81 2.29
C PRO A 148 11.38 -2.46 2.92
N ALA A 149 12.66 -2.10 2.97
CA ALA A 149 13.12 -0.80 3.47
C ALA A 149 12.78 0.38 2.55
N ALA A 150 12.36 0.10 1.29
CA ALA A 150 12.01 1.10 0.29
C ALA A 150 10.54 1.57 0.34
N LEU A 151 9.76 1.20 1.36
CA LEU A 151 8.31 1.51 1.41
C LEU A 151 8.00 2.95 1.85
N ALA A 152 8.98 3.69 2.36
CA ALA A 152 8.75 5.07 2.84
C ALA A 152 8.78 6.11 1.70
N ASP A 153 9.54 5.87 0.62
CA ASP A 153 9.80 6.85 -0.46
C ASP A 153 9.70 6.27 -1.87
N THR A 154 8.73 5.37 -2.11
CA THR A 154 8.49 4.94 -3.49
C THR A 154 8.04 6.15 -4.32
N PRO A 155 8.78 6.52 -5.39
CA PRO A 155 8.39 7.63 -6.24
C PRO A 155 7.02 7.36 -6.88
N ALA A 156 6.33 8.44 -7.27
CA ALA A 156 5.06 8.32 -7.97
C ALA A 156 5.23 7.49 -9.26
N PRO A 157 4.30 6.59 -9.56
CA PRO A 157 4.22 6.00 -10.89
C PRO A 157 4.12 7.09 -11.95
N LYS A 158 4.56 6.81 -13.16
CA LYS A 158 4.30 7.71 -14.30
C LYS A 158 2.83 7.60 -14.66
N PHE A 159 2.03 8.53 -14.14
CA PHE A 159 0.61 8.58 -14.46
C PHE A 159 0.36 9.22 -15.84
N ALA A 160 -0.65 8.71 -16.54
CA ALA A 160 -1.20 9.27 -17.75
C ALA A 160 -2.62 9.81 -17.49
N TRP A 161 -3.10 10.72 -18.33
CA TRP A 161 -4.50 11.16 -18.26
C TRP A 161 -5.44 9.98 -18.48
N PRO A 162 -6.46 9.80 -17.62
CA PRO A 162 -7.38 8.67 -17.72
C PRO A 162 -8.32 8.76 -18.91
N LEU A 163 -8.54 9.98 -19.40
CA LEU A 163 -9.26 10.30 -20.64
C LEU A 163 -8.86 11.68 -21.14
N THR A 164 -9.25 12.00 -22.37
CA THR A 164 -9.14 13.36 -22.91
C THR A 164 -10.45 14.10 -22.58
N GLY A 165 -10.36 15.15 -21.79
CA GLY A 165 -11.52 15.93 -21.36
C GLY A 165 -11.10 17.29 -20.77
N LYS A 166 -12.08 18.18 -20.60
CA LYS A 166 -11.88 19.47 -19.95
C LYS A 166 -11.98 19.28 -18.42
N VAL A 167 -10.99 19.79 -17.69
CA VAL A 167 -11.09 19.85 -16.22
C VAL A 167 -12.20 20.84 -15.86
N ARG A 168 -13.26 20.34 -15.24
CA ARG A 168 -14.42 21.11 -14.77
C ARG A 168 -14.18 21.61 -13.36
N ARG A 169 -13.77 20.72 -12.47
CA ARG A 169 -13.49 20.99 -11.07
C ARG A 169 -12.08 20.51 -10.73
N THR A 170 -11.33 21.36 -10.09
CA THR A 170 -9.96 21.06 -9.66
C THR A 170 -9.91 20.54 -8.24
N PHE A 171 -8.81 19.91 -7.88
CA PHE A 171 -8.51 19.52 -6.50
C PHE A 171 -8.62 20.74 -5.55
N ALA A 172 -9.23 20.52 -4.39
CA ALA A 172 -9.33 21.53 -3.33
C ALA A 172 -9.05 20.87 -1.97
N SER A 173 -8.13 21.47 -1.18
CA SER A 173 -7.82 20.96 0.15
C SER A 173 -9.00 21.12 1.13
N ALA A 174 -8.89 20.51 2.30
CA ALA A 174 -9.94 20.57 3.34
C ALA A 174 -10.24 22.00 3.80
N GLU A 175 -9.26 22.93 3.70
CA GLU A 175 -9.37 24.32 4.12
C GLU A 175 -9.88 25.25 2.99
N ALA A 176 -10.15 24.72 1.80
CA ALA A 176 -10.57 25.54 0.67
C ALA A 176 -11.97 26.14 0.87
N LYS A 177 -12.14 27.40 0.46
CA LYS A 177 -13.48 28.01 0.37
C LYS A 177 -14.33 27.21 -0.62
N GLY A 178 -15.45 26.68 -0.19
CA GLY A 178 -16.33 25.81 -1.00
C GLY A 178 -16.23 24.33 -0.68
N GLY A 179 -15.42 23.98 0.31
CA GLY A 179 -15.25 22.62 0.80
C GLY A 179 -14.19 21.82 0.04
N PRO A 180 -13.84 20.64 0.55
CA PRO A 180 -12.83 19.78 -0.05
C PRO A 180 -13.30 19.19 -1.37
N HIS A 181 -12.34 18.94 -2.27
CA HIS A 181 -12.53 18.13 -3.48
C HIS A 181 -11.29 17.27 -3.67
N GLU A 182 -11.39 16.00 -3.41
CA GLU A 182 -10.25 15.08 -3.26
C GLU A 182 -9.68 14.61 -4.61
N GLY A 183 -10.15 15.18 -5.74
CA GLY A 183 -9.73 14.82 -7.08
C GLY A 183 -9.90 15.94 -8.09
N ILE A 184 -10.07 15.55 -9.34
CA ILE A 184 -10.48 16.43 -10.45
C ILE A 184 -11.68 15.81 -11.17
N ASP A 185 -12.58 16.65 -11.65
CA ASP A 185 -13.69 16.22 -12.51
C ASP A 185 -13.35 16.56 -13.98
N LEU A 186 -13.43 15.55 -14.83
CA LEU A 186 -13.14 15.63 -16.24
C LEU A 186 -14.41 15.46 -17.06
N LEU A 187 -14.87 16.52 -17.74
CA LEU A 187 -16.01 16.46 -18.65
C LEU A 187 -15.68 15.64 -19.88
N SER A 188 -16.54 14.73 -20.23
CA SER A 188 -16.46 13.96 -21.46
C SER A 188 -17.84 13.38 -21.82
N ALA A 189 -18.05 13.01 -23.07
CA ALA A 189 -19.30 12.38 -23.47
C ALA A 189 -19.50 11.06 -22.72
N GLU A 190 -20.76 10.76 -22.38
CA GLU A 190 -21.13 9.48 -21.81
C GLU A 190 -20.64 8.31 -22.66
N GLY A 191 -20.21 7.23 -22.04
CA GLY A 191 -19.67 6.06 -22.73
C GLY A 191 -18.23 6.23 -23.24
N THR A 192 -17.59 7.40 -23.07
CA THR A 192 -16.16 7.57 -23.38
C THR A 192 -15.32 6.61 -22.52
N ALA A 193 -14.31 5.97 -23.15
CA ALA A 193 -13.46 5.02 -22.45
C ALA A 193 -12.59 5.69 -21.38
N VAL A 194 -12.72 5.25 -20.14
CA VAL A 194 -11.86 5.60 -19.02
C VAL A 194 -10.72 4.59 -18.94
N ARG A 195 -9.49 5.06 -18.85
CA ARG A 195 -8.28 4.23 -18.90
C ARG A 195 -7.48 4.32 -17.61
N ALA A 196 -6.83 3.22 -17.22
CA ALA A 196 -5.92 3.19 -16.08
C ALA A 196 -4.75 4.16 -16.30
N SER A 197 -4.55 5.08 -15.37
CA SER A 197 -3.49 6.10 -15.44
C SER A 197 -2.09 5.53 -15.32
N ALA A 198 -1.94 4.36 -14.66
CA ALA A 198 -0.70 3.59 -14.56
C ALA A 198 -1.03 2.11 -14.45
N ALA A 199 -0.03 1.25 -14.65
CA ALA A 199 -0.19 -0.18 -14.40
C ALA A 199 -0.43 -0.45 -12.91
N GLY A 200 -1.25 -1.46 -12.59
CA GLY A 200 -1.56 -1.78 -11.21
C GLY A 200 -2.52 -2.95 -11.07
N LYS A 201 -3.05 -3.12 -9.85
CA LYS A 201 -4.04 -4.12 -9.51
C LYS A 201 -5.35 -3.45 -9.12
N VAL A 202 -6.45 -3.90 -9.68
CA VAL A 202 -7.79 -3.43 -9.29
C VAL A 202 -8.09 -3.94 -7.87
N ILE A 203 -8.32 -3.03 -6.95
CA ILE A 203 -8.64 -3.34 -5.54
C ILE A 203 -10.11 -3.09 -5.20
N PHE A 204 -10.84 -2.43 -6.10
CA PHE A 204 -12.28 -2.24 -6.03
C PHE A 204 -12.84 -2.03 -7.44
N ALA A 205 -13.99 -2.65 -7.74
CA ALA A 205 -14.68 -2.49 -9.01
C ALA A 205 -16.18 -2.77 -8.81
N GLY A 206 -17.02 -1.74 -8.78
CA GLY A 206 -18.45 -1.87 -8.52
C GLY A 206 -19.10 -0.61 -8.00
N GLN A 207 -20.28 -0.76 -7.35
CA GLN A 207 -20.97 0.35 -6.70
C GLN A 207 -20.19 0.79 -5.47
N GLY A 208 -19.71 2.01 -5.49
CA GLY A 208 -19.10 2.71 -4.35
C GLY A 208 -20.15 3.36 -3.46
N PRO A 209 -19.71 4.17 -2.47
CA PRO A 209 -20.59 5.07 -1.73
C PRO A 209 -21.44 5.93 -2.67
N GLU A 210 -22.57 6.45 -2.17
CA GLU A 210 -23.51 7.21 -2.97
C GLU A 210 -22.85 8.39 -3.70
N GLU A 211 -21.92 9.07 -3.03
CA GLU A 211 -21.19 10.21 -3.59
C GLU A 211 -20.26 9.84 -4.76
N TYR A 212 -19.78 8.59 -4.83
CA TYR A 212 -18.85 8.14 -5.88
C TYR A 212 -19.54 7.38 -7.03
N GLY A 213 -20.72 6.79 -6.78
CA GLY A 213 -21.41 5.96 -7.77
C GLY A 213 -20.59 4.73 -8.19
N LEU A 214 -20.69 4.33 -9.46
CA LEU A 214 -19.91 3.24 -10.01
C LEU A 214 -18.43 3.63 -10.08
N THR A 215 -17.58 2.82 -9.44
CA THR A 215 -16.18 3.17 -9.16
C THR A 215 -15.23 2.01 -9.41
N VAL A 216 -14.04 2.36 -9.89
CA VAL A 216 -12.86 1.48 -9.95
C VAL A 216 -11.73 2.12 -9.15
N ILE A 217 -11.03 1.33 -8.32
CA ILE A 217 -9.79 1.74 -7.66
C ILE A 217 -8.66 0.83 -8.11
N VAL A 218 -7.54 1.44 -8.53
CA VAL A 218 -6.33 0.72 -8.93
C VAL A 218 -5.20 1.03 -7.95
N PHE A 219 -4.59 -0.01 -7.40
CA PHE A 219 -3.40 0.06 -6.56
C PHE A 219 -2.15 -0.11 -7.42
N HIS A 220 -1.20 0.82 -7.33
CA HIS A 220 0.01 0.89 -8.17
C HIS A 220 1.29 0.48 -7.43
N GLY A 221 1.19 -0.04 -6.21
CA GLY A 221 2.34 -0.29 -5.33
C GLY A 221 2.79 0.99 -4.60
N GLY A 222 3.73 0.85 -3.65
CA GLY A 222 4.26 1.99 -2.88
C GLY A 222 3.21 2.87 -2.20
N ARG A 223 2.03 2.30 -1.92
CA ARG A 223 0.85 2.99 -1.35
C ARG A 223 0.25 4.07 -2.25
N TRP A 224 0.46 3.97 -3.56
CA TRP A 224 -0.21 4.80 -4.55
C TRP A 224 -1.50 4.13 -5.02
N THR A 225 -2.59 4.89 -5.09
CA THR A 225 -3.86 4.47 -5.66
C THR A 225 -4.41 5.54 -6.58
N THR A 226 -5.19 5.11 -7.57
CA THR A 226 -6.04 5.99 -8.36
C THR A 226 -7.48 5.52 -8.28
N THR A 227 -8.41 6.48 -8.19
CA THR A 227 -9.86 6.26 -8.15
C THR A 227 -10.47 6.81 -9.42
N TYR A 228 -11.41 6.06 -10.00
CA TYR A 228 -12.18 6.41 -11.19
C TYR A 228 -13.65 6.24 -10.85
N SER A 229 -14.38 7.33 -10.68
CA SER A 229 -15.77 7.34 -10.21
C SER A 229 -16.72 8.02 -11.18
N PHE A 230 -18.02 7.97 -10.90
CA PHE A 230 -19.13 8.45 -11.74
C PHE A 230 -19.31 7.64 -13.03
N LEU A 231 -18.82 6.40 -13.06
CA LEU A 231 -18.82 5.57 -14.26
C LEU A 231 -20.25 5.12 -14.62
N ALA A 232 -20.55 5.04 -15.92
CA ALA A 232 -21.73 4.36 -16.43
C ALA A 232 -21.58 2.84 -16.41
N LYS A 233 -20.32 2.37 -16.59
CA LYS A 233 -20.01 0.94 -16.65
C LYS A 233 -18.59 0.69 -16.20
N VAL A 234 -18.41 -0.33 -15.37
CA VAL A 234 -17.12 -0.91 -15.02
C VAL A 234 -16.79 -2.02 -16.02
N THR A 235 -15.54 -2.08 -16.51
CA THR A 235 -15.10 -3.06 -17.53
C THR A 235 -14.02 -4.01 -17.04
N VAL A 236 -13.66 -3.92 -15.78
CA VAL A 236 -12.68 -4.78 -15.07
C VAL A 236 -13.32 -5.37 -13.83
N LYS A 237 -12.66 -6.32 -13.20
CA LYS A 237 -13.09 -6.95 -11.95
C LYS A 237 -12.05 -6.68 -10.86
N GLU A 238 -12.50 -6.71 -9.63
CA GLU A 238 -11.61 -6.71 -8.48
C GLU A 238 -10.64 -7.90 -8.56
N GLY A 239 -9.35 -7.61 -8.32
CA GLY A 239 -8.27 -8.58 -8.46
C GLY A 239 -7.54 -8.54 -9.81
N ASP A 240 -8.13 -7.96 -10.86
CA ASP A 240 -7.50 -7.87 -12.17
C ASP A 240 -6.21 -7.04 -12.14
N ALA A 241 -5.21 -7.48 -12.91
CA ALA A 241 -4.03 -6.69 -13.21
C ALA A 241 -4.30 -5.86 -14.47
N VAL A 242 -4.10 -4.55 -14.39
CA VAL A 242 -4.30 -3.64 -15.52
C VAL A 242 -2.99 -2.98 -15.95
N LYS A 243 -2.82 -2.75 -17.24
CA LYS A 243 -1.71 -1.98 -17.80
C LYS A 243 -2.07 -0.49 -17.85
N ALA A 244 -1.05 0.38 -17.87
CA ALA A 244 -1.28 1.78 -18.16
C ALA A 244 -2.00 1.94 -19.52
N GLY A 245 -3.06 2.76 -19.56
CA GLY A 245 -3.87 2.97 -20.75
C GLY A 245 -4.93 1.88 -21.01
N GLU A 246 -4.98 0.81 -20.24
CA GLU A 246 -6.04 -0.21 -20.34
C GLU A 246 -7.39 0.36 -19.90
N ARG A 247 -8.46 -0.02 -20.61
CA ARG A 247 -9.81 0.46 -20.28
C ARG A 247 -10.30 -0.15 -18.98
N VAL A 248 -10.70 0.68 -18.02
CA VAL A 248 -11.23 0.27 -16.71
C VAL A 248 -12.74 0.53 -16.56
N GLY A 249 -13.27 1.45 -17.37
CA GLY A 249 -14.69 1.79 -17.34
C GLY A 249 -15.10 2.71 -18.49
N LEU A 250 -16.34 3.18 -18.41
CA LEU A 250 -16.92 4.15 -19.33
C LEU A 250 -17.45 5.35 -18.53
N VAL A 251 -17.23 6.56 -19.03
CA VAL A 251 -17.77 7.81 -18.45
C VAL A 251 -19.27 7.70 -18.29
N GLY A 252 -19.79 8.17 -17.18
CA GLY A 252 -21.21 8.20 -16.86
C GLY A 252 -21.60 9.42 -16.04
N GLU A 253 -22.75 9.29 -15.39
CA GLU A 253 -23.38 10.32 -14.57
C GLU A 253 -23.93 9.68 -13.28
N THR A 254 -23.20 8.70 -12.72
CA THR A 254 -23.57 8.05 -11.45
C THR A 254 -23.05 8.85 -10.25
N GLY A 255 -23.51 8.51 -9.05
CA GLY A 255 -23.08 9.22 -7.84
C GLY A 255 -23.57 10.66 -7.79
N MET A 256 -22.72 11.59 -7.38
CA MET A 256 -23.02 13.01 -7.32
C MET A 256 -22.71 13.77 -8.62
N ALA A 257 -22.46 13.06 -9.72
CA ALA A 257 -22.30 13.71 -11.02
C ALA A 257 -23.61 14.39 -11.44
N THR A 258 -23.51 15.61 -11.99
CA THR A 258 -24.64 16.40 -12.50
C THR A 258 -24.65 16.49 -14.02
N GLU A 259 -23.69 15.87 -14.66
CA GLU A 259 -23.50 15.76 -16.11
C GLU A 259 -22.44 14.68 -16.39
N PRO A 260 -22.36 14.14 -17.60
CA PRO A 260 -21.37 13.09 -17.91
C PRO A 260 -19.93 13.56 -17.67
N GLN A 261 -19.28 12.92 -16.71
CA GLN A 261 -17.93 13.28 -16.26
C GLN A 261 -17.25 12.10 -15.58
N LEU A 262 -15.93 12.18 -15.43
CA LEU A 262 -15.13 11.30 -14.62
C LEU A 262 -14.63 12.06 -13.40
N HIS A 263 -14.91 11.58 -12.19
CA HIS A 263 -14.19 11.97 -11.00
C HIS A 263 -12.93 11.12 -10.89
N PHE A 264 -11.75 11.78 -10.83
CA PHE A 264 -10.45 11.12 -10.81
C PHE A 264 -9.60 11.59 -9.65
N GLU A 265 -9.09 10.63 -8.85
CA GLU A 265 -8.22 10.91 -7.71
C GLU A 265 -6.88 10.23 -7.86
N VAL A 266 -5.87 10.86 -7.26
CA VAL A 266 -4.55 10.28 -6.97
C VAL A 266 -4.32 10.35 -5.48
N ARG A 267 -4.01 9.22 -4.85
CA ARG A 267 -3.73 9.16 -3.41
C ARG A 267 -2.40 8.50 -3.12
N LYS A 268 -1.71 8.99 -2.10
CA LYS A 268 -0.53 8.35 -1.50
C LYS A 268 -0.75 8.19 0.00
N ASN A 269 -0.51 7.01 0.54
CA ASN A 269 -0.70 6.75 1.99
C ASN A 269 -2.08 7.20 2.49
N ARG A 270 -3.15 7.01 1.70
CA ARG A 270 -4.54 7.38 2.05
C ARG A 270 -4.86 8.88 1.90
N VAL A 271 -3.85 9.71 1.68
CA VAL A 271 -4.02 11.16 1.51
C VAL A 271 -4.27 11.46 0.04
N ALA A 272 -5.36 12.16 -0.24
CA ALA A 272 -5.67 12.68 -1.56
C ALA A 272 -4.67 13.78 -1.95
N LEU A 273 -4.18 13.72 -3.17
CA LEU A 273 -3.21 14.64 -3.72
C LEU A 273 -3.76 15.27 -5.00
N ASP A 274 -3.37 16.50 -5.29
CA ASP A 274 -3.75 17.17 -6.54
C ASP A 274 -3.29 16.37 -7.77
N PRO A 275 -4.21 15.73 -8.53
CA PRO A 275 -3.83 14.86 -9.63
C PRO A 275 -3.04 15.57 -10.72
N VAL A 276 -3.29 16.87 -10.95
CA VAL A 276 -2.62 17.65 -12.01
C VAL A 276 -1.11 17.73 -11.81
N LYS A 277 -0.64 17.63 -10.55
CA LYS A 277 0.80 17.61 -10.24
C LYS A 277 1.53 16.34 -10.68
N PHE A 278 0.78 15.27 -10.91
CA PHE A 278 1.32 13.95 -11.28
C PHE A 278 1.03 13.57 -12.72
N LEU A 279 0.13 14.29 -13.39
CA LEU A 279 -0.25 14.05 -14.78
C LEU A 279 0.67 14.83 -15.75
N PRO A 280 0.88 14.33 -16.98
CA PRO A 280 1.64 15.06 -18.00
C PRO A 280 1.02 16.43 -18.27
N LYS A 281 1.85 17.46 -18.42
CA LYS A 281 1.37 18.79 -18.84
C LYS A 281 0.68 18.64 -20.20
N VAL A 282 -0.56 19.08 -20.28
CA VAL A 282 -1.27 19.16 -21.56
C VAL A 282 -0.57 20.27 -22.37
N LYS A 283 0.05 19.90 -23.50
CA LYS A 283 0.55 20.92 -24.43
C LYS A 283 -0.66 21.70 -24.95
N ALA A 284 -0.74 22.97 -24.61
CA ALA A 284 -1.70 23.85 -25.26
C ALA A 284 -1.46 23.77 -26.77
N LYS A 285 -2.48 23.37 -27.53
CA LYS A 285 -2.50 23.46 -28.98
C LYS A 285 -2.90 24.86 -29.35
#